data_2fd777fe26b1a6068c0c8d92749357ad
#
_entry.id   2fd777fe26b1a6068c0c8d92749357ad
#
_cell.length_a   1.000
_cell.length_b   1.000
_cell.length_c   1.000
_cell.angle_alpha   90.00
_cell.angle_beta   90.00
_cell.angle_gamma   90.00
#
_symmetry.space_group_name_H-M   'P 1'
#
loop_
_entity.id
_entity.type
_entity.pdbx_description
1 polymer ?
#
loop_
_entity_poly.entity_id
_entity_poly.type
_entity_poly.pdbx_seq_one_letter_code
_entity_poly.pdbx_strand_id
1 'polypeptide(L)'
;MNDRLSFHHIGKPVALSEIKDNPDTRYSTLYDMYTLDNLNELSLPIQLHAFGERSPLDYRIQQEAHVAFKVANIKEALANKEVIMPLYTPFSGYQCAMVLINRQPIELIETSLSEREIWGTGIFKDSLLYSDD
;
A
#
# COMPACT_ATOMS: atom_id res chain seq x y z
N MET A 1 -20.90 12.79 -6.75
CA MET A 1 -20.48 12.80 -7.00
C MET A 1 -19.43 12.55 -7.03
N ASN A 2 -18.88 12.70 -6.85
CA ASN A 2 -17.84 12.31 -7.06
C ASN A 2 -16.94 12.21 -6.07
N ASP A 3 -16.44 11.06 -5.81
CA ASP A 3 -15.40 10.84 -4.93
C ASP A 3 -14.20 11.52 -5.44
N ARG A 4 -13.74 12.49 -4.78
CA ARG A 4 -12.50 13.10 -5.11
C ARG A 4 -11.40 12.17 -4.74
N LEU A 5 -10.60 11.83 -5.72
CA LEU A 5 -9.39 11.07 -5.53
C LEU A 5 -8.24 12.03 -5.25
N SER A 6 -7.61 11.89 -4.09
CA SER A 6 -6.45 12.70 -3.74
C SER A 6 -5.22 11.82 -3.79
N PHE A 7 -4.27 12.17 -4.61
CA PHE A 7 -3.02 11.39 -4.74
C PHE A 7 -2.35 11.22 -3.39
N HIS A 8 -1.91 10.02 -3.08
CA HIS A 8 -1.23 9.73 -1.83
C HIS A 8 0.20 9.23 -2.05
N HIS A 9 0.36 8.15 -2.81
CA HIS A 9 1.70 7.62 -3.05
C HIS A 9 1.70 6.68 -4.26
N ILE A 10 2.90 6.28 -4.66
CA ILE A 10 3.09 5.29 -5.71
C ILE A 10 3.72 4.05 -5.06
N GLY A 11 3.16 2.88 -5.35
CA GLY A 11 3.76 1.61 -4.96
C GLY A 11 4.47 1.01 -6.15
N LYS A 12 5.73 0.61 -5.96
CA LYS A 12 6.55 0.10 -7.06
C LYS A 12 7.16 -1.25 -6.71
N PRO A 13 6.87 -2.30 -7.50
CA PRO A 13 7.52 -3.59 -7.27
C PRO A 13 9.00 -3.53 -7.64
N VAL A 14 9.83 -4.15 -6.81
CA VAL A 14 11.27 -4.25 -7.06
C VAL A 14 11.72 -5.65 -6.66
N ALA A 15 12.91 -6.04 -7.10
CA ALA A 15 13.48 -7.30 -6.67
C ALA A 15 13.85 -7.22 -5.19
N LEU A 16 13.68 -8.32 -4.46
CA LEU A 16 14.00 -8.33 -3.04
C LEU A 16 15.45 -7.95 -2.78
N SER A 17 16.36 -8.34 -3.67
CA SER A 17 17.77 -8.01 -3.53
C SER A 17 18.04 -6.51 -3.48
N GLU A 18 17.11 -5.70 -3.98
CA GLU A 18 17.29 -4.24 -3.97
C GLU A 18 16.99 -3.63 -2.62
N ILE A 19 16.17 -4.27 -1.78
CA ILE A 19 15.73 -3.66 -0.54
C ILE A 19 15.98 -4.51 0.71
N LYS A 20 16.33 -5.78 0.55
CA LYS A 20 16.38 -6.70 1.70
C LYS A 20 17.40 -6.30 2.78
N ASP A 21 18.47 -5.65 2.40
CA ASP A 21 19.53 -5.29 3.34
C ASP A 21 19.35 -3.90 3.93
N ASN A 22 18.32 -3.19 3.53
CA ASN A 22 18.05 -1.87 4.09
C ASN A 22 17.39 -2.04 5.47
N PRO A 23 17.94 -1.41 6.53
CA PRO A 23 17.41 -1.61 7.87
C PRO A 23 15.98 -1.08 8.07
N ASP A 24 15.51 -0.23 7.17
CA ASP A 24 14.16 0.31 7.26
C ASP A 24 13.13 -0.54 6.51
N THR A 25 13.56 -1.59 5.85
CA THR A 25 12.65 -2.49 5.15
C THR A 25 11.84 -3.28 6.17
N ARG A 26 10.52 -3.32 5.93
CA ARG A 26 9.58 -4.04 6.79
C ARG A 26 9.02 -5.24 6.06
N TYR A 27 8.70 -6.27 6.81
CA TYR A 27 8.17 -7.51 6.24
C TYR A 27 6.77 -7.79 6.78
N SER A 28 5.85 -8.11 5.87
CA SER A 28 4.50 -8.53 6.21
C SER A 28 4.39 -10.04 6.09
N THR A 29 4.09 -10.71 7.19
CA THR A 29 3.84 -12.15 7.15
C THR A 29 2.50 -12.45 6.48
N LEU A 30 1.54 -11.54 6.61
CA LEU A 30 0.22 -11.72 6.03
C LEU A 30 0.27 -11.84 4.51
N TYR A 31 1.09 -11.00 3.86
CA TYR A 31 1.16 -10.95 2.40
C TYR A 31 2.49 -11.44 1.83
N ASP A 32 3.40 -11.92 2.67
CA ASP A 32 4.75 -12.32 2.25
C ASP A 32 5.34 -11.20 1.37
N MET A 33 5.38 -10.00 1.95
CA MET A 33 5.71 -8.78 1.21
C MET A 33 6.67 -7.92 2.03
N TYR A 34 7.67 -7.38 1.35
CA TYR A 34 8.61 -6.44 1.95
C TYR A 34 8.28 -5.04 1.46
N THR A 35 8.37 -4.07 2.33
CA THR A 35 8.03 -2.67 2.00
C THR A 35 9.12 -1.74 2.51
N LEU A 36 9.52 -0.81 1.66
CA LEU A 36 10.48 0.23 2.02
C LEU A 36 9.99 1.57 1.48
N ASP A 37 9.85 2.54 2.38
CA ASP A 37 9.52 3.90 1.97
C ASP A 37 10.76 4.53 1.35
N ASN A 38 10.64 5.05 0.15
CA ASN A 38 11.77 5.55 -0.61
C ASN A 38 11.76 7.07 -0.68
N LEU A 39 12.78 7.69 -0.06
CA LEU A 39 13.01 9.11 -0.23
C LEU A 39 13.84 9.28 -1.49
N ASN A 40 13.36 10.09 -2.41
CA ASN A 40 14.00 10.25 -3.70
C ASN A 40 14.14 11.73 -4.06
N GLU A 41 14.96 12.02 -5.04
CA GLU A 41 15.24 13.42 -5.42
C GLU A 41 14.02 14.13 -6.02
N LEU A 42 12.99 13.39 -6.40
CA LEU A 42 11.77 13.99 -6.91
C LEU A 42 10.82 14.40 -5.80
N SER A 43 11.14 14.04 -4.56
CA SER A 43 10.29 14.28 -3.40
C SER A 43 8.89 13.67 -3.55
N LEU A 44 8.78 12.60 -4.32
CA LEU A 44 7.53 11.88 -4.47
C LEU A 44 7.43 10.79 -3.40
N PRO A 45 6.26 10.60 -2.78
CA PRO A 45 6.09 9.49 -1.83
C PRO A 45 5.99 8.17 -2.58
N ILE A 46 7.06 7.41 -2.56
CA ILE A 46 7.13 6.12 -3.24
C ILE A 46 7.39 5.03 -2.21
N GLN A 47 6.61 3.96 -2.28
CA GLN A 47 6.86 2.76 -1.51
C GLN A 47 7.38 1.68 -2.45
N LEU A 48 8.49 1.05 -2.07
CA LEU A 48 9.02 -0.08 -2.82
C LEU A 48 8.50 -1.36 -2.17
N HIS A 49 8.08 -2.31 -3.00
CA HIS A 49 7.56 -3.59 -2.51
C HIS A 49 8.28 -4.73 -3.21
N ALA A 50 8.69 -5.73 -2.43
CA ALA A 50 9.18 -6.98 -2.98
C ALA A 50 8.33 -8.10 -2.42
N PHE A 51 8.04 -9.10 -3.22
CA PHE A 51 7.10 -10.15 -2.84
C PHE A 51 7.80 -11.50 -2.75
N GLY A 52 7.49 -12.26 -1.70
CA GLY A 52 7.98 -13.61 -1.57
C GLY A 52 7.15 -14.57 -2.41
N GLU A 53 7.62 -15.79 -2.51
CA GLU A 53 6.98 -16.82 -3.34
C GLU A 53 5.59 -17.19 -2.82
N ARG A 54 5.32 -16.95 -1.55
CA ARG A 54 4.06 -17.33 -0.92
C ARG A 54 3.04 -16.22 -0.87
N SER A 55 3.33 -15.07 -1.48
CA SER A 55 2.39 -13.96 -1.42
C SER A 55 1.07 -14.34 -2.07
N PRO A 56 -0.06 -14.18 -1.34
CA PRO A 56 -1.37 -14.49 -1.88
C PRO A 56 -1.96 -13.35 -2.71
N LEU A 57 -1.25 -12.24 -2.83
CA LEU A 57 -1.79 -11.09 -3.55
C LEU A 57 -1.89 -11.36 -5.04
N ASP A 58 -2.84 -10.67 -5.69
CA ASP A 58 -3.02 -10.79 -7.13
C ASP A 58 -1.71 -10.50 -7.84
N TYR A 59 -1.41 -11.28 -8.89
CA TYR A 59 -0.13 -11.15 -9.59
C TYR A 59 0.10 -9.76 -10.16
N ARG A 60 -0.97 -9.04 -10.49
CA ARG A 60 -0.86 -7.68 -11.02
C ARG A 60 -0.34 -6.72 -9.97
N ILE A 61 -0.68 -6.94 -8.70
CA ILE A 61 -0.13 -6.15 -7.60
C ILE A 61 1.37 -6.42 -7.47
N GLN A 62 1.76 -7.66 -7.68
CA GLN A 62 3.16 -8.05 -7.52
C GLN A 62 4.05 -7.60 -8.67
N GLN A 63 3.49 -7.39 -9.85
CA GLN A 63 4.28 -7.13 -11.05
C GLN A 63 4.17 -5.71 -11.58
N GLU A 64 3.13 -4.97 -11.22
CA GLU A 64 2.89 -3.65 -11.77
C GLU A 64 2.93 -2.59 -10.68
N ALA A 65 3.40 -1.41 -11.04
CA ALA A 65 3.31 -0.28 -10.13
C ALA A 65 1.85 0.11 -9.96
N HIS A 66 1.51 0.63 -8.79
CA HIS A 66 0.16 1.14 -8.55
C HIS A 66 0.23 2.56 -8.01
N VAL A 67 -0.86 3.30 -8.21
CA VAL A 67 -1.00 4.63 -7.66
C VAL A 67 -2.04 4.56 -6.55
N ALA A 68 -1.75 5.16 -5.41
CA ALA A 68 -2.65 5.17 -4.27
C ALA A 68 -3.32 6.52 -4.13
N PHE A 69 -4.62 6.51 -3.91
CA PHE A 69 -5.43 7.73 -3.73
C PHE A 69 -6.23 7.63 -2.44
N LYS A 70 -6.33 8.76 -1.76
CA LYS A 70 -7.25 8.86 -0.61
C LYS A 70 -8.64 9.18 -1.12
N VAL A 71 -9.63 8.58 -0.48
CA VAL A 71 -11.04 8.80 -0.79
C VAL A 71 -11.78 9.10 0.50
N ALA A 72 -12.92 9.77 0.39
CA ALA A 72 -13.73 10.10 1.57
C ALA A 72 -14.47 8.89 2.11
N ASN A 73 -14.92 8.00 1.24
CA ASN A 73 -15.67 6.81 1.65
C ASN A 73 -15.25 5.64 0.77
N ILE A 74 -14.42 4.77 1.34
CA ILE A 74 -13.84 3.70 0.56
C ILE A 74 -14.88 2.67 0.12
N LYS A 75 -15.90 2.42 0.93
CA LYS A 75 -16.94 1.46 0.54
C LYS A 75 -17.71 1.92 -0.68
N GLU A 76 -18.02 3.21 -0.75
CA GLU A 76 -18.65 3.76 -1.94
C GLU A 76 -17.71 3.75 -3.12
N ALA A 77 -16.44 4.06 -2.89
CA ALA A 77 -15.45 4.08 -3.97
C ALA A 77 -15.23 2.70 -4.57
N LEU A 78 -15.42 1.63 -3.78
CA LEU A 78 -15.26 0.26 -4.27
C LEU A 78 -16.45 -0.23 -5.08
N ALA A 79 -17.60 0.42 -4.95
CA ALA A 79 -18.82 -0.04 -5.64
C ALA A 79 -18.60 -0.09 -7.15
N ASN A 80 -19.01 -1.20 -7.76
CA ASN A 80 -18.89 -1.41 -9.21
C ASN A 80 -17.45 -1.43 -9.73
N LYS A 81 -16.49 -1.65 -8.86
CA LYS A 81 -15.08 -1.79 -9.27
C LYS A 81 -14.65 -3.25 -9.20
N GLU A 82 -13.68 -3.59 -10.00
CA GLU A 82 -13.06 -4.92 -9.91
C GLU A 82 -12.03 -4.88 -8.79
N VAL A 83 -12.34 -5.54 -7.68
CA VAL A 83 -11.47 -5.54 -6.50
C VAL A 83 -10.47 -6.67 -6.63
N ILE A 84 -9.17 -6.34 -6.56
CA ILE A 84 -8.11 -7.32 -6.63
C ILE A 84 -7.39 -7.50 -5.29
N MET A 85 -7.65 -6.63 -4.32
CA MET A 85 -7.24 -6.82 -2.94
C MET A 85 -8.37 -6.30 -2.06
N PRO A 86 -9.01 -7.17 -1.27
CA PRO A 86 -10.19 -6.74 -0.51
C PRO A 86 -9.83 -5.73 0.57
N LEU A 87 -10.85 -5.00 1.00
CA LEU A 87 -10.72 -4.00 2.04
C LEU A 87 -10.12 -4.60 3.30
N TYR A 88 -9.11 -3.94 3.84
CA TYR A 88 -8.51 -4.36 5.11
C TYR A 88 -7.92 -3.16 5.83
N THR A 89 -7.58 -3.36 7.10
CA THR A 89 -7.03 -2.31 7.94
C THR A 89 -5.60 -2.69 8.32
N PRO A 90 -4.60 -2.23 7.55
CA PRO A 90 -3.21 -2.60 7.86
C PRO A 90 -2.74 -2.10 9.22
N PHE A 91 -3.27 -0.95 9.64
CA PHE A 91 -3.03 -0.46 11.00
C PHE A 91 -4.19 0.45 11.38
N SER A 92 -4.29 0.72 12.68
CA SER A 92 -5.43 1.45 13.22
C SER A 92 -5.61 2.81 12.54
N GLY A 93 -6.83 3.09 12.11
CA GLY A 93 -7.17 4.37 11.49
C GLY A 93 -6.90 4.46 10.00
N TYR A 94 -6.54 3.35 9.36
CA TYR A 94 -6.16 3.36 7.95
C TYR A 94 -6.76 2.13 7.27
N GLN A 95 -7.66 2.37 6.33
CA GLN A 95 -8.27 1.28 5.54
C GLN A 95 -7.83 1.40 4.10
N CYS A 96 -7.60 0.27 3.46
CA CYS A 96 -7.23 0.30 2.06
C CYS A 96 -7.74 -0.94 1.32
N ALA A 97 -7.78 -0.83 0.01
CA ALA A 97 -8.16 -1.90 -0.91
C ALA A 97 -7.52 -1.60 -2.24
N MET A 98 -7.45 -2.58 -3.11
CA MET A 98 -6.94 -2.37 -4.45
C MET A 98 -7.94 -2.80 -5.50
N VAL A 99 -8.09 -1.99 -6.53
CA VAL A 99 -9.02 -2.21 -7.63
C VAL A 99 -8.28 -2.07 -8.95
N LEU A 100 -8.92 -2.51 -10.03
CA LEU A 100 -8.44 -2.24 -11.38
C LEU A 100 -9.29 -1.13 -12.00
N ILE A 101 -8.64 -0.13 -12.53
CA ILE A 101 -9.28 0.92 -13.32
C ILE A 101 -8.51 0.97 -14.64
N ASN A 102 -9.21 0.68 -15.74
CA ASN A 102 -8.57 0.59 -17.06
C ASN A 102 -7.36 -0.35 -17.04
N ARG A 103 -7.51 -1.48 -16.33
CA ARG A 103 -6.47 -2.51 -16.20
C ARG A 103 -5.26 -2.07 -15.37
N GLN A 104 -5.32 -0.90 -14.74
CA GLN A 104 -4.24 -0.38 -13.91
C GLN A 104 -4.58 -0.65 -12.46
N PRO A 105 -3.69 -1.28 -11.67
CA PRO A 105 -3.92 -1.40 -10.23
C PRO A 105 -3.93 -0.03 -9.56
N ILE A 106 -4.97 0.22 -8.81
CA ILE A 106 -5.16 1.47 -8.07
C ILE A 106 -5.45 1.11 -6.62
N GLU A 107 -4.72 1.70 -5.70
CA GLU A 107 -4.99 1.53 -4.27
C GLU A 107 -5.89 2.66 -3.81
N LEU A 108 -6.95 2.31 -3.07
CA LEU A 108 -7.85 3.29 -2.48
C LEU A 108 -7.65 3.27 -0.97
N ILE A 109 -7.60 4.45 -0.37
CA ILE A 109 -7.28 4.61 1.04
C ILE A 109 -8.32 5.52 1.68
N GLU A 110 -8.85 5.09 2.83
CA GLU A 110 -9.65 5.98 3.67
C GLU A 110 -8.96 6.07 5.03
N THR A 111 -8.60 7.28 5.42
CA THR A 111 -7.92 7.49 6.70
C THR A 111 -8.15 8.91 7.18
N SER A 112 -8.24 9.07 8.50
CA SER A 112 -8.22 10.39 9.13
C SER A 112 -6.85 10.72 9.70
N LEU A 113 -5.88 9.83 9.54
CA LEU A 113 -4.54 10.06 10.05
C LEU A 113 -3.81 11.12 9.23
N SER A 114 -2.95 11.87 9.88
CA SER A 114 -2.09 12.83 9.19
C SER A 114 -0.98 12.07 8.44
N GLU A 115 -0.35 12.74 7.47
CA GLU A 115 0.77 12.14 6.76
C GLU A 115 1.90 11.79 7.72
N ARG A 116 2.12 12.62 8.72
CA ARG A 116 3.14 12.35 9.73
C ARG A 116 2.83 11.08 10.49
N GLU A 117 1.56 10.84 10.81
CA GLU A 117 1.15 9.62 11.49
C GLU A 117 1.31 8.39 10.61
N ILE A 118 0.99 8.53 9.32
CA ILE A 118 1.08 7.42 8.38
C ILE A 118 2.54 6.99 8.15
N TRP A 119 3.41 7.97 7.95
CA TRP A 119 4.82 7.70 7.64
C TRP A 119 5.72 7.64 8.86
N GLY A 120 5.15 7.90 10.05
CA GLY A 120 5.91 7.90 11.29
C GLY A 120 6.22 6.48 11.77
N THR A 121 7.26 6.36 12.60
CA THR A 121 7.75 5.05 13.01
C THR A 121 6.87 4.32 14.00
N GLY A 122 6.12 5.03 14.84
CA GLY A 122 5.36 4.41 15.91
C GLY A 122 4.12 3.67 15.45
N ILE A 123 3.53 4.09 14.35
CA ILE A 123 2.23 3.58 13.92
C ILE A 123 2.26 2.12 13.50
N PHE A 124 3.42 1.62 13.09
CA PHE A 124 3.54 0.25 12.61
C PHE A 124 3.54 -0.80 13.71
N LYS A 125 3.59 -0.37 14.97
CA LYS A 125 3.54 -1.32 16.08
C LYS A 125 2.22 -2.07 16.16
N ASP A 126 1.14 -1.43 15.70
CA ASP A 126 -0.18 -2.05 15.73
C ASP A 126 -0.59 -2.60 14.36
N SER A 127 0.35 -2.74 13.46
CA SER A 127 0.04 -3.15 12.11
C SER A 127 -0.26 -4.64 12.00
N LEU A 128 -1.27 -4.97 11.23
CA LEU A 128 -1.55 -6.36 10.85
C LEU A 128 -0.63 -6.82 9.72
N LEU A 129 0.03 -5.88 9.02
CA LEU A 129 0.90 -6.20 7.91
C LEU A 129 2.31 -6.59 8.33
N TYR A 130 2.84 -5.97 9.36
CA TYR A 130 4.25 -6.11 9.71
C TYR A 130 4.43 -6.84 11.02
N SER A 131 5.39 -7.72 11.07
CA SER A 131 5.69 -8.40 12.29
C SER A 131 6.69 -7.59 13.09
N ASP A 132 6.59 -7.76 14.41
CA ASP A 132 7.44 -7.02 15.31
C ASP A 132 8.64 -7.81 15.62
N ASP A 133 9.20 -8.62 15.02
CA ASP A 133 10.33 -9.27 15.41
C ASP A 133 11.54 -9.02 14.88
#